data_1ac07535a201590d291027343c9f361d
#
_entry.id   1ac07535a201590d291027343c9f361d
#
_cell.length_a   1.000
_cell.length_b   1.000
_cell.length_c   1.000
_cell.angle_alpha   90.00
_cell.angle_beta   90.00
_cell.angle_gamma   90.00
#
_symmetry.space_group_name_H-M   'P 1'
#
loop_
_entity.id
_entity.type
_entity.pdbx_description
1 polymer ?
#
loop_
_entity_poly.entity_id
_entity_poly.type
_entity_poly.pdbx_seq_one_letter_code
_entity_poly.pdbx_strand_id
1 'polypeptide(L)'
;MADYKAPLRDMRFVLNEVFEVARLWAELPALAETVDAETVEAILEEAGKVTSKSIAPLSRAADEEGCHWEDGAVTTPAGFPQAYQTYAQGGWVGVGGDPAYGGMGMPKAVSAQVEEMVNSASLSFGLYPMLTAGACLSINAHASDELKAAYLPNMYAGVWAGSMCLTEPHAGTDLGIIRTKAEPQAEGSYKVSGTKIFITGGEHDLTENIIHLVLAKLPDAPAGPKGISLFLVPKYMVNADGSLGARNPANCGSIEHKMGIQGSSTCVMNFDEAVGYLVGEPNKGLAAMFTMMNYERLGVGIQGLASGERSYQNAVEYARDRLQSRSPTGAQNQDKVADPIIVHPDVRRMLLTMKASNEGGRAFSTYVAMQLDTAKFSEDATTRKRAEDLVALLTPVAKAFLTDLGLETTVHGQQVFGGHGYIREWGQEQLVRDVRITQIYEGTNGIQALDLVGRKIVGTGGAFYNLFADEIRHFTATASPELAEFTQPLNDAVTTLDELTAWLLDRAKNNPNEIGAASVEYLQAFGYVAYAYMWALMAKAALGKEAQDDFYASKQGTARFYFARLLPRIHSLSASVKAGSESLFLLDAAQF
;
A
#
# COMPACT_ATOMS: atom_id res chain seq x y z
N MET A 1 7.03 -4.51 -24.04
CA MET A 1 6.87 -4.88 -22.62
C MET A 1 6.42 -6.33 -22.54
N ALA A 2 6.86 -7.05 -21.51
CA ALA A 2 6.32 -8.36 -21.20
C ALA A 2 4.80 -8.28 -20.95
N ASP A 3 4.07 -9.33 -21.29
CA ASP A 3 2.70 -9.48 -20.85
C ASP A 3 2.71 -9.67 -19.32
N TYR A 4 1.88 -8.91 -18.62
CA TYR A 4 1.76 -9.08 -17.18
C TYR A 4 1.21 -10.46 -16.82
N LYS A 5 1.85 -11.11 -15.88
CA LYS A 5 1.42 -12.38 -15.31
C LYS A 5 1.35 -12.25 -13.79
N ALA A 6 0.19 -12.52 -13.23
CA ALA A 6 0.07 -12.57 -11.78
C ALA A 6 1.04 -13.61 -11.19
N PRO A 7 1.81 -13.26 -10.14
CA PRO A 7 2.82 -14.17 -9.56
C PRO A 7 2.17 -15.21 -8.63
N LEU A 8 1.18 -15.96 -9.16
CA LEU A 8 0.32 -16.86 -8.38
C LEU A 8 1.10 -17.93 -7.61
N ARG A 9 2.19 -18.47 -8.19
CA ARG A 9 2.99 -19.49 -7.50
C ARG A 9 3.63 -18.91 -6.23
N ASP A 10 4.09 -17.66 -6.27
CA ASP A 10 4.68 -16.99 -5.12
C ASP A 10 3.61 -16.58 -4.09
N MET A 11 2.47 -16.09 -4.53
CA MET A 11 1.33 -15.78 -3.67
C MET A 11 0.86 -17.02 -2.89
N ARG A 12 0.70 -18.15 -3.58
CA ARG A 12 0.37 -19.44 -2.96
C ARG A 12 1.42 -19.89 -1.96
N PHE A 13 2.70 -19.75 -2.30
CA PHE A 13 3.81 -20.10 -1.41
C PHE A 13 3.75 -19.28 -0.11
N VAL A 14 3.55 -17.97 -0.23
CA VAL A 14 3.47 -17.09 0.94
C VAL A 14 2.25 -17.42 1.81
N LEU A 15 1.06 -17.58 1.20
CA LEU A 15 -0.17 -17.86 1.94
C LEU A 15 -0.15 -19.26 2.58
N ASN A 16 0.23 -20.29 1.81
CA ASN A 16 -0.01 -21.67 2.20
C ASN A 16 1.21 -22.35 2.84
N GLU A 17 2.43 -21.97 2.44
CA GLU A 17 3.65 -22.68 2.90
C GLU A 17 4.47 -21.85 3.91
N VAL A 18 4.46 -20.51 3.80
CA VAL A 18 5.17 -19.63 4.74
C VAL A 18 4.32 -19.34 5.97
N PHE A 19 3.07 -18.92 5.76
CA PHE A 19 2.20 -18.45 6.84
C PHE A 19 1.09 -19.43 7.22
N GLU A 20 0.84 -20.46 6.43
CA GLU A 20 -0.22 -21.45 6.68
C GLU A 20 -1.55 -20.77 7.05
N VAL A 21 -1.96 -19.74 6.26
CA VAL A 21 -3.08 -18.84 6.60
C VAL A 21 -4.39 -19.57 6.87
N ALA A 22 -4.62 -20.73 6.27
CA ALA A 22 -5.81 -21.55 6.54
C ALA A 22 -5.89 -21.98 8.01
N ARG A 23 -4.74 -22.21 8.67
CA ARG A 23 -4.68 -22.52 10.10
C ARG A 23 -5.09 -21.31 10.93
N LEU A 24 -4.58 -20.11 10.58
CA LEU A 24 -4.98 -18.88 11.25
C LEU A 24 -6.49 -18.64 11.13
N TRP A 25 -7.05 -18.79 9.91
CA TRP A 25 -8.49 -18.57 9.69
C TRP A 25 -9.36 -19.58 10.45
N ALA A 26 -8.90 -20.82 10.59
CA ALA A 26 -9.60 -21.83 11.40
C ALA A 26 -9.68 -21.47 12.89
N GLU A 27 -8.77 -20.64 13.38
CA GLU A 27 -8.76 -20.12 14.78
C GLU A 27 -9.63 -18.86 14.94
N LEU A 28 -10.15 -18.29 13.85
CA LEU A 28 -10.97 -17.07 13.82
C LEU A 28 -12.42 -17.45 13.44
N PRO A 29 -13.38 -17.55 14.39
CA PRO A 29 -14.70 -18.14 14.15
C PRO A 29 -15.44 -17.57 12.94
N ALA A 30 -15.40 -16.24 12.75
CA ALA A 30 -16.06 -15.58 11.64
C ALA A 30 -15.47 -15.95 10.25
N LEU A 31 -14.20 -16.35 10.19
CA LEU A 31 -13.53 -16.77 8.96
C LEU A 31 -13.60 -18.29 8.76
N ALA A 32 -13.56 -19.06 9.85
CA ALA A 32 -13.58 -20.51 9.80
C ALA A 32 -14.83 -21.07 9.10
N GLU A 33 -15.97 -20.36 9.18
CA GLU A 33 -17.24 -20.76 8.57
C GLU A 33 -17.38 -20.28 7.11
N THR A 34 -16.61 -19.25 6.69
CA THR A 34 -16.86 -18.52 5.44
C THR A 34 -15.71 -18.59 4.45
N VAL A 35 -14.50 -18.93 4.88
CA VAL A 35 -13.30 -18.93 4.04
C VAL A 35 -12.71 -20.34 3.94
N ASP A 36 -12.70 -20.89 2.74
CA ASP A 36 -12.07 -22.17 2.43
C ASP A 36 -10.96 -22.02 1.39
N ALA A 37 -10.06 -23.00 1.35
CA ALA A 37 -8.90 -22.96 0.47
C ALA A 37 -9.26 -23.00 -1.03
N GLU A 38 -10.36 -23.68 -1.42
CA GLU A 38 -10.80 -23.76 -2.81
C GLU A 38 -11.32 -22.42 -3.30
N THR A 39 -12.11 -21.73 -2.47
CA THR A 39 -12.60 -20.38 -2.75
C THR A 39 -11.44 -19.39 -2.90
N VAL A 40 -10.45 -19.42 -1.99
CA VAL A 40 -9.27 -18.55 -2.07
C VAL A 40 -8.48 -18.81 -3.35
N GLU A 41 -8.28 -20.07 -3.72
CA GLU A 41 -7.59 -20.45 -4.94
C GLU A 41 -8.31 -19.93 -6.20
N ALA A 42 -9.64 -20.08 -6.25
CA ALA A 42 -10.45 -19.57 -7.35
C ALA A 42 -10.39 -18.04 -7.46
N ILE A 43 -10.39 -17.33 -6.33
CA ILE A 43 -10.22 -15.87 -6.27
C ILE A 43 -8.86 -15.45 -6.86
N LEU A 44 -7.77 -16.10 -6.44
CA LEU A 44 -6.43 -15.77 -6.94
C LEU A 44 -6.32 -16.01 -8.46
N GLU A 45 -6.84 -17.14 -8.96
CA GLU A 45 -6.80 -17.45 -10.38
C GLU A 45 -7.63 -16.48 -11.23
N GLU A 46 -8.86 -16.20 -10.82
CA GLU A 46 -9.75 -15.30 -11.58
C GLU A 46 -9.26 -13.84 -11.51
N ALA A 47 -8.80 -13.37 -10.34
CA ALA A 47 -8.18 -12.05 -10.23
C ALA A 47 -6.95 -11.94 -11.14
N GLY A 48 -6.11 -12.98 -11.20
CA GLY A 48 -4.97 -13.04 -12.11
C GLY A 48 -5.37 -12.96 -13.59
N LYS A 49 -6.49 -13.60 -13.99
CA LYS A 49 -7.01 -13.53 -15.36
C LYS A 49 -7.58 -12.15 -15.69
N VAL A 50 -8.41 -11.57 -14.82
CA VAL A 50 -9.00 -10.24 -15.03
C VAL A 50 -7.93 -9.17 -15.13
N THR A 51 -6.96 -9.17 -14.23
CA THR A 51 -5.89 -8.17 -14.21
C THR A 51 -4.98 -8.28 -15.42
N SER A 52 -4.60 -9.50 -15.83
CA SER A 52 -3.71 -9.70 -16.98
C SER A 52 -4.39 -9.41 -18.31
N LYS A 53 -5.68 -9.77 -18.47
CA LYS A 53 -6.37 -9.72 -19.78
C LYS A 53 -7.17 -8.45 -19.99
N SER A 54 -7.76 -7.87 -18.92
CA SER A 54 -8.70 -6.74 -19.05
C SER A 54 -8.09 -5.41 -18.61
N ILE A 55 -7.11 -5.40 -17.67
CA ILE A 55 -6.55 -4.18 -17.10
C ILE A 55 -5.15 -3.88 -17.65
N ALA A 56 -4.23 -4.84 -17.54
CA ALA A 56 -2.83 -4.62 -17.93
C ALA A 56 -2.62 -4.12 -19.38
N PRO A 57 -3.38 -4.59 -20.38
CA PRO A 57 -3.25 -4.11 -21.75
C PRO A 57 -3.56 -2.61 -21.93
N LEU A 58 -4.36 -2.03 -21.04
CA LEU A 58 -4.78 -0.63 -21.11
C LEU A 58 -3.77 0.33 -20.49
N SER A 59 -2.87 -0.16 -19.61
CA SER A 59 -2.04 0.69 -18.74
C SER A 59 -1.24 1.76 -19.49
N ARG A 60 -0.58 1.38 -20.58
CA ARG A 60 0.25 2.30 -21.36
C ARG A 60 -0.58 3.31 -22.13
N ALA A 61 -1.60 2.86 -22.87
CA ALA A 61 -2.48 3.76 -23.63
C ALA A 61 -3.19 4.76 -22.71
N ALA A 62 -3.59 4.31 -21.53
CA ALA A 62 -4.21 5.17 -20.53
C ALA A 62 -3.24 6.22 -19.94
N ASP A 63 -1.95 5.92 -19.82
CA ASP A 63 -0.94 6.91 -19.41
C ASP A 63 -0.69 7.95 -20.53
N GLU A 64 -0.71 7.52 -21.78
CA GLU A 64 -0.53 8.41 -22.94
C GLU A 64 -1.73 9.33 -23.17
N GLU A 65 -2.95 8.83 -22.97
CA GLU A 65 -4.20 9.58 -23.14
C GLU A 65 -4.49 10.49 -21.94
N GLY A 66 -4.39 9.95 -20.72
CA GLY A 66 -4.76 10.66 -19.50
C GLY A 66 -6.26 10.86 -19.32
N CYS A 67 -6.65 11.50 -18.22
CA CYS A 67 -8.03 11.94 -17.98
C CYS A 67 -8.27 13.31 -18.60
N HIS A 68 -9.52 13.56 -19.06
CA HIS A 68 -9.95 14.84 -19.61
C HIS A 68 -11.03 15.47 -18.74
N TRP A 69 -10.86 16.74 -18.43
CA TRP A 69 -11.85 17.53 -17.69
C TRP A 69 -12.48 18.54 -18.63
N GLU A 70 -13.81 18.61 -18.62
CA GLU A 70 -14.60 19.59 -19.38
C GLU A 70 -15.87 19.91 -18.59
N ASP A 71 -16.13 21.18 -18.31
CA ASP A 71 -17.35 21.70 -17.66
C ASP A 71 -17.77 20.95 -16.39
N GLY A 72 -16.80 20.55 -15.55
CA GLY A 72 -17.04 19.87 -14.28
C GLY A 72 -17.16 18.35 -14.39
N ALA A 73 -17.15 17.78 -15.58
CA ALA A 73 -17.12 16.35 -15.83
C ALA A 73 -15.69 15.87 -16.12
N VAL A 74 -15.40 14.62 -15.78
CA VAL A 74 -14.12 13.96 -16.10
C VAL A 74 -14.39 12.70 -16.89
N THR A 75 -13.74 12.59 -18.04
CA THR A 75 -13.68 11.37 -18.86
C THR A 75 -12.37 10.64 -18.57
N THR A 76 -12.46 9.36 -18.24
CA THR A 76 -11.30 8.50 -18.04
C THR A 76 -10.79 7.96 -19.38
N PRO A 77 -9.55 7.43 -19.45
CA PRO A 77 -8.99 6.89 -20.69
C PRO A 77 -9.85 5.81 -21.34
N ALA A 78 -9.77 5.73 -22.65
CA ALA A 78 -10.50 4.73 -23.44
C ALA A 78 -10.25 3.30 -22.91
N GLY A 79 -11.33 2.54 -22.76
CA GLY A 79 -11.31 1.17 -22.23
C GLY A 79 -11.40 1.08 -20.70
N PHE A 80 -11.12 2.13 -19.92
CA PHE A 80 -11.27 2.11 -18.47
C PHE A 80 -12.72 1.85 -18.03
N PRO A 81 -13.75 2.50 -18.59
CA PRO A 81 -15.13 2.20 -18.21
C PRO A 81 -15.50 0.73 -18.41
N GLN A 82 -15.12 0.12 -19.55
CA GLN A 82 -15.39 -1.29 -19.81
C GLN A 82 -14.62 -2.24 -18.88
N ALA A 83 -13.34 -1.93 -18.62
CA ALA A 83 -12.52 -2.71 -17.69
C ALA A 83 -13.05 -2.60 -16.25
N TYR A 84 -13.50 -1.41 -15.84
CA TYR A 84 -14.09 -1.19 -14.52
C TYR A 84 -15.42 -1.95 -14.38
N GLN A 85 -16.28 -1.92 -15.39
CA GLN A 85 -17.51 -2.70 -15.40
C GLN A 85 -17.24 -4.20 -15.27
N THR A 86 -16.26 -4.73 -16.01
CA THR A 86 -15.83 -6.13 -15.90
C THR A 86 -15.33 -6.47 -14.49
N TYR A 87 -14.54 -5.57 -13.90
CA TYR A 87 -14.02 -5.70 -12.55
C TYR A 87 -15.14 -5.67 -11.50
N ALA A 88 -16.06 -4.72 -11.59
CA ALA A 88 -17.20 -4.58 -10.69
C ALA A 88 -18.16 -5.79 -10.78
N GLN A 89 -18.49 -6.23 -12.00
CA GLN A 89 -19.34 -7.42 -12.22
C GLN A 89 -18.73 -8.71 -11.65
N GLY A 90 -17.41 -8.81 -11.57
CA GLY A 90 -16.70 -9.89 -10.90
C GLY A 90 -16.72 -9.80 -9.37
N GLY A 91 -17.31 -8.74 -8.78
CA GLY A 91 -17.38 -8.52 -7.34
C GLY A 91 -16.07 -8.03 -6.70
N TRP A 92 -15.06 -7.70 -7.51
CA TRP A 92 -13.70 -7.39 -7.02
C TRP A 92 -13.62 -6.12 -6.17
N VAL A 93 -14.54 -5.17 -6.34
CA VAL A 93 -14.61 -3.97 -5.48
C VAL A 93 -14.97 -4.34 -4.05
N GLY A 94 -15.85 -5.34 -3.88
CA GLY A 94 -16.34 -5.81 -2.59
C GLY A 94 -15.61 -7.04 -2.02
N VAL A 95 -14.42 -7.41 -2.53
CA VAL A 95 -13.74 -8.65 -2.13
C VAL A 95 -13.52 -8.77 -0.61
N GLY A 96 -13.13 -7.72 0.07
CA GLY A 96 -13.00 -7.65 1.54
C GLY A 96 -14.22 -7.04 2.25
N GLY A 97 -15.31 -6.78 1.52
CA GLY A 97 -16.50 -6.12 2.01
C GLY A 97 -17.36 -7.00 2.90
N ASP A 98 -18.20 -6.36 3.71
CA ASP A 98 -19.11 -7.03 4.65
C ASP A 98 -20.20 -7.80 3.89
N PRO A 99 -20.35 -9.12 4.12
CA PRO A 99 -21.39 -9.92 3.48
C PRO A 99 -22.83 -9.45 3.78
N ALA A 100 -23.05 -8.80 4.93
CA ALA A 100 -24.36 -8.23 5.28
C ALA A 100 -24.85 -7.17 4.28
N TYR A 101 -23.91 -6.55 3.53
CA TYR A 101 -24.19 -5.54 2.52
C TYR A 101 -23.74 -5.97 1.11
N GLY A 102 -23.51 -7.26 0.88
CA GLY A 102 -23.16 -7.80 -0.43
C GLY A 102 -21.68 -7.88 -0.76
N GLY A 103 -20.80 -7.67 0.22
CA GLY A 103 -19.38 -7.93 0.09
C GLY A 103 -19.05 -9.43 0.11
N MET A 104 -17.86 -9.81 -0.35
CA MET A 104 -17.44 -11.23 -0.36
C MET A 104 -16.93 -11.73 1.00
N GLY A 105 -16.60 -10.86 1.95
CA GLY A 105 -16.12 -11.24 3.27
C GLY A 105 -14.71 -11.82 3.32
N MET A 106 -13.91 -11.68 2.27
CA MET A 106 -12.56 -12.23 2.25
C MET A 106 -11.64 -11.51 3.22
N PRO A 107 -10.73 -12.25 3.90
CA PRO A 107 -9.76 -11.67 4.80
C PRO A 107 -8.77 -10.76 4.05
N LYS A 108 -8.17 -9.82 4.79
CA LYS A 108 -7.18 -8.86 4.22
C LYS A 108 -5.98 -9.57 3.59
N ALA A 109 -5.56 -10.70 4.15
CA ALA A 109 -4.48 -11.51 3.58
C ALA A 109 -4.78 -11.99 2.14
N VAL A 110 -6.06 -12.20 1.77
CA VAL A 110 -6.48 -12.54 0.40
C VAL A 110 -6.66 -11.27 -0.43
N SER A 111 -7.39 -10.27 0.07
CA SER A 111 -7.61 -9.04 -0.70
C SER A 111 -6.33 -8.29 -1.02
N ALA A 112 -5.29 -8.38 -0.17
CA ALA A 112 -3.97 -7.80 -0.44
C ALA A 112 -3.29 -8.40 -1.68
N GLN A 113 -3.50 -9.71 -1.97
CA GLN A 113 -2.97 -10.32 -3.19
C GLN A 113 -3.70 -9.78 -4.44
N VAL A 114 -5.01 -9.59 -4.34
CA VAL A 114 -5.81 -8.99 -5.43
C VAL A 114 -5.38 -7.54 -5.67
N GLU A 115 -5.16 -6.76 -4.61
CA GLU A 115 -4.64 -5.40 -4.69
C GLU A 115 -3.27 -5.34 -5.38
N GLU A 116 -2.35 -6.26 -5.06
CA GLU A 116 -1.06 -6.36 -5.75
C GLU A 116 -1.25 -6.61 -7.25
N MET A 117 -2.13 -7.56 -7.62
CA MET A 117 -2.38 -7.88 -9.03
C MET A 117 -2.96 -6.70 -9.80
N VAL A 118 -3.93 -5.99 -9.23
CA VAL A 118 -4.58 -4.84 -9.88
C VAL A 118 -3.59 -3.69 -10.07
N ASN A 119 -2.84 -3.35 -9.03
CA ASN A 119 -1.86 -2.26 -9.10
C ASN A 119 -0.65 -2.61 -9.99
N SER A 120 -0.25 -3.89 -10.07
CA SER A 120 0.77 -4.35 -11.03
C SER A 120 0.27 -4.26 -12.48
N ALA A 121 -1.01 -4.51 -12.72
CA ALA A 121 -1.62 -4.38 -14.03
C ALA A 121 -1.72 -2.90 -14.46
N SER A 122 -2.22 -2.03 -13.58
CA SER A 122 -2.28 -0.58 -13.80
C SER A 122 -2.48 0.15 -12.47
N LEU A 123 -1.47 0.91 -12.04
CA LEU A 123 -1.56 1.72 -10.82
C LEU A 123 -2.68 2.78 -10.93
N SER A 124 -2.82 3.41 -12.09
CA SER A 124 -3.88 4.41 -12.34
C SER A 124 -5.28 3.82 -12.16
N PHE A 125 -5.50 2.62 -12.70
CA PHE A 125 -6.80 1.92 -12.57
C PHE A 125 -7.05 1.49 -11.13
N GLY A 126 -6.04 0.93 -10.46
CA GLY A 126 -6.15 0.39 -9.10
C GLY A 126 -6.59 1.40 -8.05
N LEU A 127 -6.35 2.69 -8.30
CA LEU A 127 -6.75 3.76 -7.39
C LEU A 127 -8.27 3.89 -7.24
N TYR A 128 -9.06 3.67 -8.29
CA TYR A 128 -10.52 3.80 -8.22
C TYR A 128 -11.17 2.76 -7.27
N PRO A 129 -10.95 1.45 -7.44
CA PRO A 129 -11.51 0.47 -6.49
C PRO A 129 -10.90 0.56 -5.10
N MET A 130 -9.61 0.97 -4.96
CA MET A 130 -8.97 1.14 -3.66
C MET A 130 -9.67 2.20 -2.82
N LEU A 131 -9.90 3.40 -3.37
CA LEU A 131 -10.59 4.49 -2.65
C LEU A 131 -12.02 4.10 -2.29
N THR A 132 -12.70 3.35 -3.15
CA THR A 132 -14.06 2.84 -2.88
C THR A 132 -14.04 1.85 -1.71
N ALA A 133 -13.11 0.89 -1.69
CA ALA A 133 -12.97 -0.07 -0.60
C ALA A 133 -12.65 0.64 0.74
N GLY A 134 -11.78 1.65 0.71
CA GLY A 134 -11.46 2.46 1.88
C GLY A 134 -12.67 3.24 2.40
N ALA A 135 -13.43 3.90 1.53
CA ALA A 135 -14.65 4.60 1.92
C ALA A 135 -15.68 3.63 2.54
N CYS A 136 -15.86 2.45 1.96
CA CYS A 136 -16.72 1.41 2.51
C CYS A 136 -16.30 0.98 3.93
N LEU A 137 -15.01 0.82 4.20
CA LEU A 137 -14.50 0.48 5.53
C LEU A 137 -14.91 1.52 6.57
N SER A 138 -14.74 2.82 6.26
CA SER A 138 -15.11 3.91 7.17
C SER A 138 -16.63 3.98 7.39
N ILE A 139 -17.43 3.85 6.34
CA ILE A 139 -18.89 3.83 6.42
C ILE A 139 -19.35 2.63 7.26
N ASN A 140 -18.83 1.44 6.98
CA ASN A 140 -19.24 0.21 7.69
C ASN A 140 -18.90 0.26 9.18
N ALA A 141 -17.76 0.88 9.54
CA ALA A 141 -17.34 0.97 10.94
C ALA A 141 -18.07 2.06 11.74
N HIS A 142 -18.45 3.16 11.12
CA HIS A 142 -18.82 4.37 11.85
C HIS A 142 -20.16 5.00 11.47
N ALA A 143 -20.71 4.71 10.27
CA ALA A 143 -21.99 5.29 9.86
C ALA A 143 -23.18 4.64 10.60
N SER A 144 -24.33 5.35 10.60
CA SER A 144 -25.58 4.76 11.09
C SER A 144 -26.03 3.59 10.21
N ASP A 145 -26.88 2.71 10.74
CA ASP A 145 -27.37 1.55 10.00
C ASP A 145 -28.19 1.95 8.75
N GLU A 146 -28.87 3.09 8.81
CA GLU A 146 -29.59 3.67 7.66
C GLU A 146 -28.61 4.07 6.54
N LEU A 147 -27.52 4.73 6.88
CA LEU A 147 -26.49 5.11 5.90
C LEU A 147 -25.79 3.88 5.33
N LYS A 148 -25.44 2.89 6.17
CA LYS A 148 -24.86 1.63 5.69
C LYS A 148 -25.78 0.94 4.69
N ALA A 149 -27.06 0.78 5.03
CA ALA A 149 -28.04 0.11 4.17
C ALA A 149 -28.28 0.87 2.84
N ALA A 150 -28.22 2.22 2.88
CA ALA A 150 -28.44 3.04 1.68
C ALA A 150 -27.24 3.05 0.72
N TYR A 151 -26.02 2.98 1.21
CA TYR A 151 -24.82 3.23 0.39
C TYR A 151 -23.95 2.00 0.14
N LEU A 152 -23.72 1.14 1.16
CA LEU A 152 -22.75 0.04 1.03
C LEU A 152 -23.07 -0.99 -0.05
N PRO A 153 -24.34 -1.40 -0.27
CA PRO A 153 -24.63 -2.42 -1.29
C PRO A 153 -24.18 -2.00 -2.69
N ASN A 154 -24.49 -0.77 -3.11
CA ASN A 154 -24.07 -0.26 -4.42
C ASN A 154 -22.58 0.06 -4.50
N MET A 155 -21.94 0.41 -3.39
CA MET A 155 -20.49 0.64 -3.34
C MET A 155 -19.72 -0.68 -3.43
N TYR A 156 -20.12 -1.73 -2.69
CA TYR A 156 -19.50 -3.06 -2.81
C TYR A 156 -19.74 -3.71 -4.18
N ALA A 157 -20.88 -3.46 -4.79
CA ALA A 157 -21.15 -3.91 -6.15
C ALA A 157 -20.36 -3.14 -7.22
N GLY A 158 -19.66 -2.04 -6.85
CA GLY A 158 -18.93 -1.18 -7.78
C GLY A 158 -19.81 -0.31 -8.67
N VAL A 159 -21.11 -0.24 -8.40
CA VAL A 159 -22.07 0.64 -9.11
C VAL A 159 -21.84 2.09 -8.70
N TRP A 160 -21.47 2.31 -7.43
CA TRP A 160 -21.07 3.61 -6.90
C TRP A 160 -19.63 3.56 -6.42
N ALA A 161 -18.89 4.65 -6.66
CA ALA A 161 -17.52 4.81 -6.18
C ALA A 161 -17.46 5.55 -4.84
N GLY A 162 -16.32 5.46 -4.18
CA GLY A 162 -15.97 6.25 -3.01
C GLY A 162 -14.76 7.14 -3.26
N SER A 163 -14.68 8.26 -2.57
CA SER A 163 -13.50 9.12 -2.52
C SER A 163 -13.26 9.68 -1.14
N MET A 164 -12.01 10.11 -0.86
CA MET A 164 -11.61 10.76 0.38
C MET A 164 -11.23 12.22 0.14
N CYS A 165 -11.90 13.15 0.81
CA CYS A 165 -11.74 14.60 0.64
C CYS A 165 -11.18 15.23 1.93
N LEU A 166 -9.84 15.14 2.10
CA LEU A 166 -9.13 15.61 3.29
C LEU A 166 -8.41 16.93 3.04
N THR A 167 -7.51 16.93 2.06
CA THR A 167 -6.50 17.97 1.81
C THR A 167 -7.13 19.25 1.27
N GLU A 168 -6.65 20.38 1.79
CA GLU A 168 -6.98 21.72 1.28
C GLU A 168 -5.70 22.44 0.81
N PRO A 169 -5.78 23.52 0.01
CA PRO A 169 -4.59 24.19 -0.54
C PRO A 169 -3.55 24.60 0.50
N HIS A 170 -3.95 24.85 1.74
CA HIS A 170 -3.10 25.27 2.86
C HIS A 170 -2.95 24.20 3.95
N ALA A 171 -3.60 23.04 3.82
CA ALA A 171 -3.69 22.00 4.85
C ALA A 171 -3.50 20.60 4.22
N GLY A 172 -2.28 20.11 4.19
CA GLY A 172 -1.93 18.75 3.73
C GLY A 172 -1.59 17.83 4.90
N THR A 173 -0.38 17.93 5.41
CA THR A 173 0.07 17.16 6.59
C THR A 173 -0.63 17.58 7.87
N ASP A 174 -0.79 18.89 8.09
CA ASP A 174 -1.55 19.43 9.23
C ASP A 174 -3.01 19.65 8.84
N LEU A 175 -3.85 18.65 9.10
CA LEU A 175 -5.29 18.74 8.90
C LEU A 175 -5.99 19.61 9.96
N GLY A 176 -5.33 19.94 11.07
CA GLY A 176 -5.89 20.79 12.12
C GLY A 176 -6.30 22.20 11.64
N ILE A 177 -5.72 22.65 10.55
CA ILE A 177 -5.94 23.98 9.96
C ILE A 177 -6.95 24.01 8.80
N ILE A 178 -7.65 22.90 8.48
CA ILE A 178 -8.69 22.89 7.44
C ILE A 178 -9.76 23.94 7.70
N ARG A 179 -10.35 24.47 6.62
CA ARG A 179 -11.36 25.54 6.63
C ARG A 179 -12.73 25.08 6.14
N THR A 180 -12.85 23.92 5.50
CA THR A 180 -14.13 23.34 5.10
C THR A 180 -15.03 23.24 6.33
N LYS A 181 -16.26 23.72 6.20
CA LYS A 181 -17.26 23.76 7.27
C LYS A 181 -18.48 22.94 6.92
N ALA A 182 -19.19 22.48 7.95
CA ALA A 182 -20.46 21.77 7.82
C ALA A 182 -21.48 22.41 8.78
N GLU A 183 -22.56 22.98 8.24
CA GLU A 183 -23.60 23.66 8.99
C GLU A 183 -24.80 22.73 9.16
N PRO A 184 -25.22 22.41 10.41
CA PRO A 184 -26.34 21.51 10.67
C PRO A 184 -27.65 22.07 10.16
N GLN A 185 -28.53 21.21 9.63
CA GLN A 185 -29.87 21.53 9.15
C GLN A 185 -30.92 20.88 10.06
N ALA A 186 -32.16 21.42 10.02
CA ALA A 186 -33.24 21.00 10.92
C ALA A 186 -33.61 19.50 10.74
N GLU A 187 -33.46 18.96 9.54
CA GLU A 187 -33.78 17.58 9.21
C GLU A 187 -32.64 16.59 9.53
N GLY A 188 -31.54 17.04 10.16
CA GLY A 188 -30.42 16.20 10.56
C GLY A 188 -29.32 16.02 9.50
N SER A 189 -29.48 16.63 8.32
CA SER A 189 -28.41 16.75 7.33
C SER A 189 -27.48 17.92 7.63
N TYR A 190 -26.47 18.11 6.81
CA TYR A 190 -25.50 19.22 6.92
C TYR A 190 -25.29 19.87 5.56
N LYS A 191 -25.05 21.18 5.54
CA LYS A 191 -24.53 21.89 4.38
C LYS A 191 -23.03 22.00 4.48
N VAL A 192 -22.32 21.29 3.59
CA VAL A 192 -20.87 21.25 3.53
C VAL A 192 -20.37 22.27 2.53
N SER A 193 -19.43 23.15 2.95
CA SER A 193 -18.88 24.21 2.09
C SER A 193 -17.36 24.29 2.25
N GLY A 194 -16.65 24.28 1.13
CA GLY A 194 -15.19 24.39 1.08
C GLY A 194 -14.58 23.76 -0.18
N THR A 195 -13.27 23.90 -0.34
CA THR A 195 -12.52 23.37 -1.46
C THR A 195 -11.51 22.35 -1.00
N LYS A 196 -11.51 21.19 -1.60
CA LYS A 196 -10.57 20.09 -1.39
C LYS A 196 -9.71 19.87 -2.64
N ILE A 197 -8.42 19.61 -2.46
CA ILE A 197 -7.47 19.39 -3.56
C ILE A 197 -6.86 18.00 -3.49
N PHE A 198 -6.30 17.56 -4.61
CA PHE A 198 -5.65 16.24 -4.76
C PHE A 198 -6.60 15.08 -4.48
N ILE A 199 -7.88 15.22 -4.85
CA ILE A 199 -8.88 14.20 -4.59
C ILE A 199 -8.86 13.16 -5.70
N THR A 200 -8.31 11.99 -5.37
CA THR A 200 -8.29 10.82 -6.27
C THR A 200 -9.71 10.34 -6.52
N GLY A 201 -10.09 10.21 -7.79
CA GLY A 201 -11.43 9.74 -8.17
C GLY A 201 -12.57 10.65 -7.67
N GLY A 202 -12.29 11.94 -7.44
CA GLY A 202 -13.34 12.88 -7.01
C GLY A 202 -14.42 13.11 -8.06
N GLU A 203 -14.07 12.98 -9.35
CA GLU A 203 -15.00 12.97 -10.48
C GLU A 203 -14.47 12.01 -11.55
N HIS A 204 -15.34 11.22 -12.14
CA HIS A 204 -15.05 10.28 -13.23
C HIS A 204 -16.34 9.70 -13.83
N ASP A 205 -16.21 9.00 -14.95
CA ASP A 205 -17.29 8.38 -15.73
C ASP A 205 -17.41 6.85 -15.54
N LEU A 206 -16.74 6.27 -14.51
CA LEU A 206 -16.72 4.82 -14.30
C LEU A 206 -17.97 4.30 -13.57
N THR A 207 -18.65 5.14 -12.79
CA THR A 207 -19.76 4.75 -11.92
C THR A 207 -20.92 5.75 -12.00
N GLU A 208 -22.11 5.31 -11.60
CA GLU A 208 -23.32 6.13 -11.63
C GLU A 208 -23.32 7.22 -10.54
N ASN A 209 -22.68 6.98 -9.41
CA ASN A 209 -22.58 7.92 -8.29
C ASN A 209 -21.18 7.85 -7.66
N ILE A 210 -20.78 8.93 -6.99
CA ILE A 210 -19.54 8.99 -6.20
C ILE A 210 -19.88 9.48 -4.80
N ILE A 211 -19.43 8.75 -3.80
CA ILE A 211 -19.68 9.02 -2.39
C ILE A 211 -18.42 9.60 -1.78
N HIS A 212 -18.44 10.90 -1.51
CA HIS A 212 -17.30 11.63 -0.95
C HIS A 212 -17.31 11.56 0.58
N LEU A 213 -16.22 11.09 1.18
CA LEU A 213 -15.98 11.20 2.62
C LEU A 213 -15.20 12.49 2.89
N VAL A 214 -15.86 13.50 3.44
CA VAL A 214 -15.34 14.88 3.55
C VAL A 214 -15.04 15.22 4.99
N LEU A 215 -13.80 15.63 5.28
CA LEU A 215 -13.42 16.23 6.57
C LEU A 215 -13.84 17.71 6.60
N ALA A 216 -14.61 18.07 7.61
CA ALA A 216 -15.08 19.44 7.82
C ALA A 216 -15.20 19.77 9.32
N LYS A 217 -15.32 21.06 9.64
CA LYS A 217 -15.54 21.55 11.00
C LYS A 217 -16.97 22.02 11.20
N LEU A 218 -17.55 21.69 12.34
CA LEU A 218 -18.82 22.23 12.81
C LEU A 218 -18.63 23.68 13.30
N PRO A 219 -19.71 24.51 13.37
CA PRO A 219 -19.61 25.90 13.79
C PRO A 219 -18.91 26.10 15.15
N ASP A 220 -19.23 25.26 16.13
CA ASP A 220 -18.71 25.34 17.50
C ASP A 220 -17.57 24.31 17.78
N ALA A 221 -16.91 23.84 16.72
CA ALA A 221 -15.87 22.83 16.84
C ALA A 221 -14.64 23.36 17.59
N PRO A 222 -14.00 22.54 18.43
CA PRO A 222 -12.70 22.86 19.03
C PRO A 222 -11.64 23.20 17.96
N ALA A 223 -10.70 24.07 18.30
CA ALA A 223 -9.58 24.37 17.41
C ALA A 223 -8.68 23.15 17.17
N GLY A 224 -8.02 23.11 16.01
CA GLY A 224 -7.07 22.06 15.65
C GLY A 224 -7.73 20.74 15.24
N PRO A 225 -6.98 19.63 15.31
CA PRO A 225 -7.45 18.33 14.79
C PRO A 225 -8.61 17.73 15.61
N LYS A 226 -8.78 18.13 16.85
CA LYS A 226 -9.87 17.64 17.73
C LYS A 226 -11.25 18.19 17.35
N GLY A 227 -11.34 19.17 16.43
CA GLY A 227 -12.60 19.74 15.97
C GLY A 227 -13.04 19.24 14.60
N ILE A 228 -12.42 18.21 14.07
CA ILE A 228 -12.70 17.68 12.73
C ILE A 228 -13.76 16.58 12.82
N SER A 229 -14.80 16.71 11.99
CA SER A 229 -15.87 15.74 11.80
C SER A 229 -15.80 15.15 10.39
N LEU A 230 -16.42 13.98 10.19
CA LEU A 230 -16.47 13.29 8.90
C LEU A 230 -17.89 13.29 8.36
N PHE A 231 -18.03 13.63 7.07
CA PHE A 231 -19.32 13.70 6.40
C PHE A 231 -19.32 12.85 5.12
N LEU A 232 -20.40 12.10 4.92
CA LEU A 232 -20.74 11.42 3.68
C LEU A 232 -21.50 12.42 2.79
N VAL A 233 -20.95 12.75 1.63
CA VAL A 233 -21.52 13.70 0.66
C VAL A 233 -21.64 13.00 -0.69
N PRO A 234 -22.84 12.59 -1.12
CA PRO A 234 -23.01 11.94 -2.41
C PRO A 234 -22.96 12.95 -3.57
N LYS A 235 -22.46 12.53 -4.74
CA LYS A 235 -22.51 13.32 -5.99
C LYS A 235 -23.95 13.52 -6.47
N TYR A 236 -24.77 12.48 -6.41
CA TYR A 236 -26.20 12.52 -6.59
C TYR A 236 -26.88 12.06 -5.32
N MET A 237 -27.92 12.77 -4.91
CA MET A 237 -28.75 12.39 -3.77
C MET A 237 -29.36 11.01 -4.00
N VAL A 238 -29.55 10.26 -2.92
CA VAL A 238 -30.17 8.93 -2.98
C VAL A 238 -31.57 9.02 -2.40
N ASN A 239 -32.58 8.63 -3.20
CA ASN A 239 -33.98 8.57 -2.78
C ASN A 239 -34.22 7.38 -1.84
N ALA A 240 -35.36 7.40 -1.13
CA ALA A 240 -35.71 6.33 -0.20
C ALA A 240 -35.85 4.93 -0.86
N ASP A 241 -36.10 4.87 -2.16
CA ASP A 241 -36.16 3.64 -2.96
C ASP A 241 -34.80 3.21 -3.53
N GLY A 242 -33.71 3.92 -3.20
CA GLY A 242 -32.35 3.66 -3.66
C GLY A 242 -32.04 4.25 -5.04
N SER A 243 -32.98 4.87 -5.73
CA SER A 243 -32.75 5.54 -7.01
C SER A 243 -31.96 6.85 -6.86
N LEU A 244 -31.30 7.28 -7.94
CA LEU A 244 -30.58 8.56 -7.95
C LEU A 244 -31.56 9.72 -8.03
N GLY A 245 -31.33 10.70 -7.15
CA GLY A 245 -32.09 11.95 -7.07
C GLY A 245 -31.36 13.13 -7.73
N ALA A 246 -31.56 14.30 -7.17
CA ALA A 246 -30.97 15.55 -7.69
C ALA A 246 -29.41 15.54 -7.59
N ARG A 247 -28.76 16.25 -8.50
CA ARG A 247 -27.33 16.55 -8.43
C ARG A 247 -27.04 17.39 -7.18
N ASN A 248 -26.12 16.91 -6.37
CA ASN A 248 -25.66 17.64 -5.19
C ASN A 248 -24.57 18.66 -5.61
N PRO A 249 -24.52 19.87 -5.01
CA PRO A 249 -23.49 20.86 -5.34
C PRO A 249 -22.07 20.48 -4.84
N ALA A 250 -21.58 19.31 -5.24
CA ALA A 250 -20.23 18.83 -5.08
C ALA A 250 -19.61 18.72 -6.47
N ASN A 251 -18.82 19.72 -6.87
CA ASN A 251 -18.39 19.91 -8.26
C ASN A 251 -16.89 19.80 -8.41
N CYS A 252 -16.44 19.15 -9.49
CA CYS A 252 -15.04 19.11 -9.89
C CYS A 252 -14.69 20.41 -10.64
N GLY A 253 -13.85 21.25 -10.00
CA GLY A 253 -13.42 22.52 -10.59
C GLY A 253 -12.29 22.36 -11.62
N SER A 254 -11.46 21.35 -11.47
CA SER A 254 -10.35 21.00 -12.37
C SER A 254 -9.74 19.66 -11.98
N ILE A 255 -8.86 19.14 -12.85
CA ILE A 255 -7.97 18.01 -12.52
C ILE A 255 -6.51 18.46 -12.59
N GLU A 256 -5.65 17.75 -11.85
CA GLU A 256 -4.22 18.01 -11.83
C GLU A 256 -3.50 17.36 -13.00
N HIS A 257 -2.51 18.08 -13.58
CA HIS A 257 -1.56 17.56 -14.56
C HIS A 257 -0.35 16.98 -13.82
N LYS A 258 -0.23 15.66 -13.81
CA LYS A 258 0.71 14.95 -12.93
C LYS A 258 1.91 14.37 -13.68
N MET A 259 2.96 14.03 -12.94
CA MET A 259 4.13 13.31 -13.43
C MET A 259 3.77 11.89 -13.93
N GLY A 260 2.90 11.19 -13.23
CA GLY A 260 2.47 9.82 -13.49
C GLY A 260 1.01 9.61 -13.09
N ILE A 261 0.57 8.34 -13.11
CA ILE A 261 -0.82 7.95 -12.84
C ILE A 261 -1.83 8.80 -13.64
N GLN A 262 -1.52 9.05 -14.89
CA GLN A 262 -2.30 9.99 -15.71
C GLN A 262 -3.70 9.48 -16.02
N GLY A 263 -3.89 8.14 -16.04
CA GLY A 263 -5.21 7.52 -16.19
C GLY A 263 -6.10 7.60 -14.94
N SER A 264 -5.59 8.12 -13.82
CA SER A 264 -6.39 8.37 -12.61
C SER A 264 -6.69 9.87 -12.50
N SER A 265 -7.97 10.23 -12.33
CA SER A 265 -8.35 11.61 -12.07
C SER A 265 -7.90 12.04 -10.67
N THR A 266 -7.31 13.22 -10.57
CA THR A 266 -6.93 13.85 -9.32
C THR A 266 -7.55 15.24 -9.30
N CYS A 267 -8.61 15.40 -8.52
CA CYS A 267 -9.57 16.48 -8.68
C CYS A 267 -9.37 17.59 -7.65
N VAL A 268 -9.74 18.82 -8.04
CA VAL A 268 -10.09 19.90 -7.14
C VAL A 268 -11.61 19.86 -6.96
N MET A 269 -12.08 19.52 -5.76
CA MET A 269 -13.50 19.38 -5.44
C MET A 269 -14.01 20.62 -4.69
N ASN A 270 -15.05 21.26 -5.23
CA ASN A 270 -15.74 22.40 -4.60
C ASN A 270 -17.09 21.93 -4.07
N PHE A 271 -17.27 22.10 -2.78
CA PHE A 271 -18.54 21.87 -2.08
C PHE A 271 -19.19 23.24 -1.83
N ASP A 272 -20.38 23.47 -2.39
CA ASP A 272 -21.13 24.73 -2.28
C ASP A 272 -22.47 24.47 -1.63
N GLU A 273 -22.49 24.48 -0.28
CA GLU A 273 -23.62 24.03 0.52
C GLU A 273 -24.12 22.62 0.16
N ALA A 274 -23.18 21.72 -0.21
CA ALA A 274 -23.50 20.35 -0.57
C ALA A 274 -24.14 19.62 0.62
N VAL A 275 -25.20 18.86 0.36
CA VAL A 275 -25.88 18.08 1.40
C VAL A 275 -24.98 16.90 1.80
N GLY A 276 -24.75 16.77 3.10
CA GLY A 276 -23.95 15.69 3.68
C GLY A 276 -24.56 15.13 4.95
N TYR A 277 -24.10 13.95 5.33
CA TYR A 277 -24.54 13.22 6.51
C TYR A 277 -23.35 12.92 7.41
N LEU A 278 -23.49 13.12 8.72
CA LEU A 278 -22.41 12.84 9.67
C LEU A 278 -22.09 11.35 9.71
N VAL A 279 -20.81 11.02 9.64
CA VAL A 279 -20.29 9.67 9.83
C VAL A 279 -19.57 9.61 11.17
N GLY A 280 -20.06 8.77 12.08
CA GLY A 280 -19.57 8.69 13.44
C GLY A 280 -20.08 9.83 14.34
N GLU A 281 -19.27 10.21 15.34
CA GLU A 281 -19.61 11.25 16.29
C GLU A 281 -19.04 12.62 15.89
N PRO A 282 -19.71 13.73 16.27
CA PRO A 282 -19.16 15.07 16.10
C PRO A 282 -17.74 15.19 16.69
N ASN A 283 -16.85 15.87 15.97
CA ASN A 283 -15.47 16.13 16.37
C ASN A 283 -14.57 14.87 16.54
N LYS A 284 -15.03 13.72 16.03
CA LYS A 284 -14.26 12.47 15.98
C LYS A 284 -13.97 11.99 14.55
N GLY A 285 -14.07 12.87 13.57
CA GLY A 285 -13.90 12.52 12.16
C GLY A 285 -12.51 11.98 11.82
N LEU A 286 -11.44 12.45 12.47
CA LEU A 286 -10.12 11.86 12.30
C LEU A 286 -10.03 10.43 12.85
N ALA A 287 -10.67 10.15 13.99
CA ALA A 287 -10.69 8.78 14.53
C ALA A 287 -11.45 7.82 13.59
N ALA A 288 -12.57 8.26 13.02
CA ALA A 288 -13.31 7.51 12.01
C ALA A 288 -12.48 7.28 10.74
N MET A 289 -11.72 8.28 10.31
CA MET A 289 -10.81 8.17 9.17
C MET A 289 -9.61 7.26 9.47
N PHE A 290 -9.09 7.24 10.69
CA PHE A 290 -7.98 6.34 11.07
C PHE A 290 -8.31 4.86 10.95
N THR A 291 -9.56 4.47 11.07
CA THR A 291 -10.00 3.08 10.86
C THR A 291 -9.63 2.58 9.47
N MET A 292 -9.82 3.39 8.44
CA MET A 292 -9.44 3.03 7.09
C MET A 292 -7.95 3.28 6.79
N MET A 293 -7.30 4.23 7.46
CA MET A 293 -5.93 4.64 7.13
C MET A 293 -4.90 3.52 7.26
N ASN A 294 -5.06 2.56 8.19
CA ASN A 294 -4.15 1.43 8.28
C ASN A 294 -4.28 0.51 7.06
N TYR A 295 -5.51 0.29 6.58
CA TYR A 295 -5.76 -0.48 5.35
C TYR A 295 -5.22 0.24 4.13
N GLU A 296 -5.49 1.55 4.02
CA GLU A 296 -5.02 2.39 2.92
C GLU A 296 -3.49 2.50 2.88
N ARG A 297 -2.84 2.70 4.02
CA ARG A 297 -1.38 2.77 4.11
C ARG A 297 -0.71 1.45 3.72
N LEU A 298 -1.29 0.30 4.11
CA LEU A 298 -0.83 -0.99 3.63
C LEU A 298 -1.06 -1.12 2.12
N GLY A 299 -2.22 -0.71 1.62
CA GLY A 299 -2.53 -0.66 0.19
C GLY A 299 -1.54 0.20 -0.61
N VAL A 300 -1.15 1.37 -0.08
CA VAL A 300 -0.10 2.20 -0.71
C VAL A 300 1.27 1.50 -0.67
N GLY A 301 1.60 0.81 0.40
CA GLY A 301 2.79 -0.06 0.42
C GLY A 301 2.75 -1.11 -0.69
N ILE A 302 1.59 -1.77 -0.86
CA ILE A 302 1.35 -2.74 -1.94
C ILE A 302 1.46 -2.10 -3.34
N GLN A 303 1.10 -0.84 -3.52
CA GLN A 303 1.32 -0.12 -4.79
C GLN A 303 2.81 -0.01 -5.15
N GLY A 304 3.67 0.23 -4.15
CA GLY A 304 5.12 0.20 -4.32
C GLY A 304 5.62 -1.18 -4.76
N LEU A 305 5.20 -2.23 -4.06
CA LEU A 305 5.47 -3.62 -4.39
C LEU A 305 4.99 -3.97 -5.80
N ALA A 306 3.76 -3.64 -6.14
CA ALA A 306 3.11 -3.95 -7.41
C ALA A 306 3.83 -3.31 -8.61
N SER A 307 4.23 -2.05 -8.47
CA SER A 307 5.03 -1.34 -9.48
C SER A 307 6.40 -2.01 -9.66
N GLY A 308 7.02 -2.41 -8.55
CA GLY A 308 8.28 -3.18 -8.55
C GLY A 308 8.13 -4.54 -9.24
N GLU A 309 7.06 -5.27 -8.98
CA GLU A 309 6.77 -6.56 -9.61
C GLU A 309 6.60 -6.42 -11.12
N ARG A 310 5.81 -5.45 -11.57
CA ARG A 310 5.63 -5.17 -13.00
C ARG A 310 6.96 -4.84 -13.68
N SER A 311 7.75 -3.98 -13.05
CA SER A 311 9.08 -3.60 -13.55
C SER A 311 10.04 -4.78 -13.64
N TYR A 312 10.02 -5.66 -12.63
CA TYR A 312 10.86 -6.85 -12.58
C TYR A 312 10.54 -7.83 -13.72
N GLN A 313 9.26 -8.13 -13.95
CA GLN A 313 8.85 -9.01 -15.05
C GLN A 313 9.37 -8.49 -16.40
N ASN A 314 9.18 -7.21 -16.67
CA ASN A 314 9.70 -6.57 -17.88
C ASN A 314 11.23 -6.67 -17.98
N ALA A 315 11.94 -6.39 -16.88
CA ALA A 315 13.39 -6.36 -16.83
C ALA A 315 14.02 -7.74 -17.05
N VAL A 316 13.42 -8.80 -16.46
CA VAL A 316 13.90 -10.18 -16.63
C VAL A 316 13.76 -10.65 -18.08
N GLU A 317 12.60 -10.40 -18.71
CA GLU A 317 12.36 -10.77 -20.09
C GLU A 317 13.32 -10.03 -21.02
N TYR A 318 13.45 -8.71 -20.86
CA TYR A 318 14.40 -7.92 -21.62
C TYR A 318 15.85 -8.40 -21.45
N ALA A 319 16.27 -8.72 -20.22
CA ALA A 319 17.63 -9.15 -19.94
C ALA A 319 17.98 -10.53 -20.52
N ARG A 320 16.98 -11.40 -20.73
CA ARG A 320 17.14 -12.70 -21.40
C ARG A 320 17.29 -12.57 -22.90
N ASP A 321 16.63 -11.59 -23.51
CA ASP A 321 16.58 -11.43 -24.96
C ASP A 321 17.67 -10.48 -25.49
N ARG A 322 18.03 -9.45 -24.73
CA ARG A 322 18.98 -8.42 -25.13
C ARG A 322 20.40 -8.98 -25.16
N LEU A 323 21.02 -8.99 -26.34
CA LEU A 323 22.41 -9.43 -26.53
C LEU A 323 23.35 -8.24 -26.50
N GLN A 324 24.33 -8.23 -25.57
CA GLN A 324 25.43 -7.26 -25.53
C GLN A 324 26.64 -7.84 -24.81
N SER A 325 27.81 -7.72 -25.44
CA SER A 325 29.10 -8.19 -24.91
C SER A 325 29.17 -9.72 -24.68
N ARG A 326 30.23 -10.20 -24.05
CA ARG A 326 30.41 -11.58 -23.62
C ARG A 326 30.52 -11.66 -22.10
N SER A 327 30.09 -12.78 -21.55
CA SER A 327 30.30 -13.06 -20.12
C SER A 327 31.79 -12.97 -19.78
N PRO A 328 32.17 -12.41 -18.60
CA PRO A 328 33.56 -12.39 -18.15
C PRO A 328 34.19 -13.79 -18.01
N THR A 329 33.38 -14.83 -17.88
CA THR A 329 33.79 -16.23 -17.74
C THR A 329 33.83 -17.00 -19.08
N GLY A 330 33.69 -16.30 -20.20
CA GLY A 330 33.62 -16.86 -21.55
C GLY A 330 32.23 -16.90 -22.14
N ALA A 331 32.14 -17.07 -23.46
CA ALA A 331 30.87 -17.04 -24.20
C ALA A 331 29.88 -18.10 -23.66
N GLN A 332 28.70 -17.64 -23.24
CA GLN A 332 27.63 -18.51 -22.75
C GLN A 332 26.69 -18.94 -23.91
N ASN A 333 26.63 -18.17 -24.98
CA ASN A 333 25.89 -18.49 -26.19
C ASN A 333 26.84 -18.43 -27.41
N GLN A 334 27.46 -19.57 -27.71
CA GLN A 334 28.52 -19.66 -28.76
C GLN A 334 27.97 -19.39 -30.16
N ASP A 335 26.68 -19.67 -30.40
CA ASP A 335 26.02 -19.50 -31.72
C ASP A 335 25.58 -18.06 -32.00
N LYS A 336 25.69 -17.16 -31.03
CA LYS A 336 25.33 -15.76 -31.15
C LYS A 336 26.56 -14.85 -31.14
N VAL A 337 26.42 -13.65 -31.70
CA VAL A 337 27.50 -12.63 -31.73
C VAL A 337 27.82 -12.04 -30.35
N ALA A 338 26.90 -12.16 -29.39
CA ALA A 338 27.02 -11.68 -28.03
C ALA A 338 26.18 -12.56 -27.09
N ASP A 339 26.38 -12.45 -25.79
CA ASP A 339 25.57 -13.13 -24.77
C ASP A 339 24.38 -12.27 -24.37
N PRO A 340 23.28 -12.88 -23.86
CA PRO A 340 22.20 -12.16 -23.19
C PRO A 340 22.74 -11.37 -21.98
N ILE A 341 22.25 -10.15 -21.78
CA ILE A 341 22.77 -9.28 -20.70
C ILE A 341 22.55 -9.84 -19.31
N ILE A 342 21.62 -10.78 -19.12
CA ILE A 342 21.38 -11.45 -17.84
C ILE A 342 22.61 -12.21 -17.30
N VAL A 343 23.61 -12.49 -18.14
CA VAL A 343 24.84 -13.17 -17.69
C VAL A 343 25.81 -12.22 -16.96
N HIS A 344 25.65 -10.90 -17.14
CA HIS A 344 26.57 -9.91 -16.57
C HIS A 344 26.30 -9.69 -15.07
N PRO A 345 27.36 -9.63 -14.24
CA PRO A 345 27.23 -9.54 -12.79
C PRO A 345 26.40 -8.35 -12.30
N ASP A 346 26.53 -7.16 -12.92
CA ASP A 346 25.76 -5.98 -12.50
C ASP A 346 24.28 -6.08 -12.87
N VAL A 347 23.96 -6.64 -14.04
CA VAL A 347 22.57 -6.92 -14.43
C VAL A 347 21.95 -7.92 -13.44
N ARG A 348 22.68 -8.98 -13.09
CA ARG A 348 22.23 -9.96 -12.07
C ARG A 348 22.03 -9.31 -10.71
N ARG A 349 22.92 -8.41 -10.29
CA ARG A 349 22.78 -7.65 -9.04
C ARG A 349 21.47 -6.87 -9.02
N MET A 350 21.18 -6.12 -10.11
CA MET A 350 19.93 -5.36 -10.21
C MET A 350 18.70 -6.29 -10.17
N LEU A 351 18.66 -7.34 -10.98
CA LEU A 351 17.54 -8.28 -11.03
C LEU A 351 17.34 -9.02 -9.69
N LEU A 352 18.41 -9.41 -9.01
CA LEU A 352 18.30 -10.04 -7.69
C LEU A 352 17.84 -9.04 -6.61
N THR A 353 18.27 -7.77 -6.69
CA THR A 353 17.75 -6.72 -5.80
C THR A 353 16.25 -6.52 -6.00
N MET A 354 15.79 -6.42 -7.26
CA MET A 354 14.37 -6.31 -7.59
C MET A 354 13.57 -7.52 -7.07
N LYS A 355 14.06 -8.74 -7.35
CA LYS A 355 13.42 -9.99 -6.90
C LYS A 355 13.34 -10.07 -5.38
N ALA A 356 14.43 -9.80 -4.69
CA ALA A 356 14.49 -9.85 -3.23
C ALA A 356 13.56 -8.81 -2.58
N SER A 357 13.45 -7.63 -3.18
CA SER A 357 12.55 -6.57 -2.70
C SER A 357 11.08 -6.94 -2.90
N ASN A 358 10.71 -7.47 -4.08
CA ASN A 358 9.33 -7.80 -4.40
C ASN A 358 8.82 -9.00 -3.59
N GLU A 359 9.58 -10.10 -3.56
CA GLU A 359 9.17 -11.30 -2.84
C GLU A 359 9.17 -11.10 -1.32
N GLY A 360 10.16 -10.36 -0.79
CA GLY A 360 10.17 -9.94 0.62
C GLY A 360 9.02 -9.01 0.95
N GLY A 361 8.68 -8.10 0.03
CA GLY A 361 7.54 -7.18 0.16
C GLY A 361 6.20 -7.89 0.18
N ARG A 362 6.02 -8.91 -0.68
CA ARG A 362 4.81 -9.74 -0.70
C ARG A 362 4.63 -10.51 0.60
N ALA A 363 5.69 -11.11 1.11
CA ALA A 363 5.65 -11.78 2.41
C ALA A 363 5.35 -10.78 3.54
N PHE A 364 5.99 -9.61 3.56
CA PHE A 364 5.78 -8.61 4.59
C PHE A 364 4.38 -7.99 4.55
N SER A 365 3.86 -7.64 3.37
CA SER A 365 2.49 -7.15 3.24
C SER A 365 1.45 -8.18 3.65
N THR A 366 1.66 -9.46 3.33
CA THR A 366 0.80 -10.56 3.77
C THR A 366 0.86 -10.72 5.30
N TYR A 367 2.04 -10.65 5.92
CA TYR A 367 2.19 -10.70 7.37
C TYR A 367 1.40 -9.57 8.07
N VAL A 368 1.52 -8.33 7.58
CA VAL A 368 0.75 -7.19 8.12
C VAL A 368 -0.75 -7.38 7.90
N ALA A 369 -1.17 -7.89 6.74
CA ALA A 369 -2.56 -8.18 6.45
C ALA A 369 -3.16 -9.25 7.40
N MET A 370 -2.39 -10.27 7.75
CA MET A 370 -2.79 -11.28 8.76
C MET A 370 -2.97 -10.66 10.15
N GLN A 371 -2.14 -9.68 10.53
CA GLN A 371 -2.35 -8.97 11.80
C GLN A 371 -3.64 -8.12 11.74
N LEU A 372 -3.97 -7.52 10.59
CA LEU A 372 -5.26 -6.84 10.41
C LEU A 372 -6.45 -7.80 10.53
N ASP A 373 -6.35 -9.00 9.95
CA ASP A 373 -7.39 -10.03 10.08
C ASP A 373 -7.54 -10.47 11.55
N THR A 374 -6.43 -10.72 12.23
CA THR A 374 -6.44 -11.10 13.65
C THR A 374 -7.03 -10.00 14.52
N ALA A 375 -6.66 -8.74 14.30
CA ALA A 375 -7.19 -7.58 15.01
C ALA A 375 -8.71 -7.41 14.81
N LYS A 376 -9.21 -7.74 13.61
CA LYS A 376 -10.63 -7.60 13.24
C LYS A 376 -11.48 -8.76 13.75
N PHE A 377 -11.00 -10.00 13.65
CA PHE A 377 -11.83 -11.19 13.79
C PHE A 377 -11.53 -12.03 15.05
N SER A 378 -10.45 -11.75 15.80
CA SER A 378 -10.17 -12.49 17.04
C SER A 378 -11.15 -12.14 18.14
N GLU A 379 -11.74 -13.17 18.76
CA GLU A 379 -12.59 -13.04 19.95
C GLU A 379 -11.75 -12.92 21.24
N ASP A 380 -10.52 -13.48 21.26
CA ASP A 380 -9.61 -13.34 22.39
C ASP A 380 -9.04 -11.91 22.46
N ALA A 381 -9.36 -11.22 23.55
CA ALA A 381 -8.97 -9.81 23.74
C ALA A 381 -7.45 -9.60 23.78
N THR A 382 -6.69 -10.58 24.28
CA THR A 382 -5.21 -10.51 24.35
C THR A 382 -4.59 -10.63 22.97
N THR A 383 -5.02 -11.62 22.21
CA THR A 383 -4.58 -11.83 20.81
C THR A 383 -4.96 -10.65 19.94
N ARG A 384 -6.20 -10.15 20.06
CA ARG A 384 -6.66 -8.96 19.33
C ARG A 384 -5.80 -7.74 19.65
N LYS A 385 -5.58 -7.46 20.93
CA LYS A 385 -4.77 -6.30 21.36
C LYS A 385 -3.34 -6.39 20.86
N ARG A 386 -2.71 -7.57 20.91
CA ARG A 386 -1.37 -7.79 20.38
C ARG A 386 -1.33 -7.51 18.88
N ALA A 387 -2.32 -7.98 18.12
CA ALA A 387 -2.41 -7.75 16.68
C ALA A 387 -2.62 -6.27 16.35
N GLU A 388 -3.48 -5.55 17.09
CA GLU A 388 -3.66 -4.10 16.97
C GLU A 388 -2.35 -3.33 17.18
N ASP A 389 -1.56 -3.70 18.18
CA ASP A 389 -0.28 -3.06 18.50
C ASP A 389 0.77 -3.34 17.41
N LEU A 390 0.81 -4.57 16.86
CA LEU A 390 1.66 -4.91 15.71
C LEU A 390 1.23 -4.16 14.44
N VAL A 391 -0.06 -4.07 14.15
CA VAL A 391 -0.58 -3.26 13.04
C VAL A 391 -0.15 -1.81 13.19
N ALA A 392 -0.32 -1.23 14.39
CA ALA A 392 0.08 0.15 14.65
C ALA A 392 1.58 0.40 14.45
N LEU A 393 2.43 -0.57 14.83
CA LEU A 393 3.89 -0.52 14.64
C LEU A 393 4.28 -0.66 13.17
N LEU A 394 3.73 -1.67 12.48
CA LEU A 394 4.22 -2.12 11.18
C LEU A 394 3.65 -1.34 10.00
N THR A 395 2.47 -0.73 10.14
CA THR A 395 1.83 0.02 9.05
C THR A 395 2.70 1.17 8.51
N PRO A 396 3.32 2.04 9.34
CA PRO A 396 4.25 3.06 8.85
C PRO A 396 5.43 2.47 8.08
N VAL A 397 5.97 1.34 8.56
CA VAL A 397 7.08 0.62 7.90
C VAL A 397 6.61 0.07 6.57
N ALA A 398 5.47 -0.62 6.52
CA ALA A 398 4.91 -1.17 5.30
C ALA A 398 4.69 -0.08 4.25
N LYS A 399 4.07 1.05 4.63
CA LYS A 399 3.86 2.15 3.68
C LYS A 399 5.16 2.74 3.16
N ALA A 400 6.08 3.14 4.03
CA ALA A 400 7.27 3.86 3.62
C ALA A 400 8.34 2.96 3.01
N PHE A 401 8.63 1.82 3.61
CA PHE A 401 9.71 0.94 3.14
C PHE A 401 9.36 0.26 1.82
N LEU A 402 8.12 -0.26 1.67
CA LEU A 402 7.69 -0.87 0.40
C LEU A 402 7.68 0.15 -0.75
N THR A 403 7.26 1.40 -0.50
CA THR A 403 7.22 2.42 -1.56
C THR A 403 8.61 2.94 -1.93
N ASP A 404 9.54 3.03 -0.98
CA ASP A 404 10.94 3.37 -1.24
C ASP A 404 11.61 2.26 -2.07
N LEU A 405 11.43 1.00 -1.69
CA LEU A 405 11.92 -0.15 -2.47
C LEU A 405 11.21 -0.26 -3.83
N GLY A 406 9.93 0.10 -3.92
CA GLY A 406 9.20 0.15 -5.17
C GLY A 406 9.84 1.12 -6.16
N LEU A 407 10.21 2.32 -5.72
CA LEU A 407 10.94 3.27 -6.56
C LEU A 407 12.34 2.72 -6.92
N GLU A 408 13.13 2.23 -5.95
CA GLU A 408 14.45 1.63 -6.23
C GLU A 408 14.34 0.52 -7.28
N THR A 409 13.34 -0.34 -7.14
CA THR A 409 13.09 -1.47 -8.06
C THR A 409 12.74 -0.98 -9.47
N THR A 410 11.84 -0.01 -9.60
CA THR A 410 11.48 0.52 -10.94
C THR A 410 12.65 1.25 -11.61
N VAL A 411 13.50 1.95 -10.85
CA VAL A 411 14.74 2.56 -11.34
C VAL A 411 15.74 1.50 -11.81
N HIS A 412 15.89 0.40 -11.07
CA HIS A 412 16.71 -0.72 -11.51
C HIS A 412 16.18 -1.36 -12.79
N GLY A 413 14.86 -1.54 -12.91
CA GLY A 413 14.25 -2.05 -14.14
C GLY A 413 14.53 -1.14 -15.34
N GLN A 414 14.38 0.18 -15.16
CA GLN A 414 14.73 1.17 -16.18
C GLN A 414 16.22 1.07 -16.56
N GLN A 415 17.10 0.92 -15.58
CA GLN A 415 18.54 0.77 -15.79
C GLN A 415 18.90 -0.50 -16.58
N VAL A 416 18.23 -1.64 -16.31
CA VAL A 416 18.41 -2.89 -17.06
C VAL A 416 18.11 -2.72 -18.55
N PHE A 417 17.11 -1.89 -18.90
CA PHE A 417 16.77 -1.57 -20.29
C PHE A 417 17.80 -0.64 -20.97
N GLY A 418 18.70 0.00 -20.22
CA GLY A 418 19.63 0.99 -20.78
C GLY A 418 18.90 2.14 -21.45
N GLY A 419 19.36 2.59 -22.62
CA GLY A 419 18.72 3.68 -23.37
C GLY A 419 17.24 3.42 -23.70
N HIS A 420 16.85 2.18 -23.95
CA HIS A 420 15.46 1.81 -24.16
C HIS A 420 14.57 2.10 -22.94
N GLY A 421 15.09 1.99 -21.74
CA GLY A 421 14.35 2.26 -20.51
C GLY A 421 13.92 3.73 -20.34
N TYR A 422 14.53 4.64 -21.09
CA TYR A 422 14.20 6.06 -21.09
C TYR A 422 13.17 6.45 -22.17
N ILE A 423 12.86 5.52 -23.08
CA ILE A 423 12.00 5.73 -24.23
C ILE A 423 10.59 5.26 -23.90
N ARG A 424 9.57 6.13 -24.13
CA ARG A 424 8.15 5.89 -23.79
C ARG A 424 7.60 4.58 -24.38
N GLU A 425 7.94 4.27 -25.61
CA GLU A 425 7.47 3.09 -26.34
C GLU A 425 7.84 1.77 -25.66
N TRP A 426 8.86 1.77 -24.80
CA TRP A 426 9.25 0.60 -24.01
C TRP A 426 8.48 0.50 -22.70
N GLY A 427 7.79 1.56 -22.26
CA GLY A 427 6.87 1.59 -21.09
C GLY A 427 7.51 1.43 -19.73
N GLN A 428 8.84 1.28 -19.64
CA GLN A 428 9.51 1.09 -18.35
C GLN A 428 9.62 2.40 -17.58
N GLU A 429 9.74 3.53 -18.28
CA GLU A 429 9.81 4.86 -17.67
C GLU A 429 8.49 5.25 -16.95
N GLN A 430 7.34 4.79 -17.48
CA GLN A 430 6.03 5.01 -16.86
C GLN A 430 6.00 4.47 -15.43
N LEU A 431 6.56 3.29 -15.19
CA LEU A 431 6.55 2.66 -13.85
C LEU A 431 7.33 3.48 -12.82
N VAL A 432 8.43 4.15 -13.25
CA VAL A 432 9.18 5.08 -12.39
C VAL A 432 8.35 6.32 -12.08
N ARG A 433 7.62 6.87 -13.07
CA ARG A 433 6.76 8.04 -12.89
C ARG A 433 5.57 7.73 -11.98
N ASP A 434 4.91 6.62 -12.24
CA ASP A 434 3.71 6.23 -11.51
C ASP A 434 4.02 5.92 -10.03
N VAL A 435 5.06 5.14 -9.74
CA VAL A 435 5.36 4.74 -8.37
C VAL A 435 5.80 5.91 -7.48
N ARG A 436 6.35 6.97 -8.06
CA ARG A 436 6.90 8.10 -7.28
C ARG A 436 5.89 8.75 -6.35
N ILE A 437 4.62 8.80 -6.73
CA ILE A 437 3.57 9.40 -5.90
C ILE A 437 3.34 8.61 -4.60
N THR A 438 3.59 7.31 -4.59
CA THR A 438 3.35 6.46 -3.43
C THR A 438 4.18 6.84 -2.20
N GLN A 439 5.32 7.51 -2.41
CA GLN A 439 6.16 8.05 -1.33
C GLN A 439 5.62 9.38 -0.77
N ILE A 440 4.68 10.02 -1.46
CA ILE A 440 4.22 11.38 -1.17
C ILE A 440 2.85 11.38 -0.52
N TYR A 441 1.85 10.72 -1.13
CA TYR A 441 0.47 10.75 -0.63
C TYR A 441 0.24 9.78 0.53
N GLU A 442 -0.93 9.87 1.17
CA GLU A 442 -1.33 9.11 2.38
C GLU A 442 -0.35 9.29 3.56
N GLY A 443 0.18 10.50 3.67
CA GLY A 443 1.28 10.86 4.57
C GLY A 443 2.62 10.49 3.94
N THR A 444 3.47 11.52 3.72
CA THR A 444 4.80 11.32 3.13
C THR A 444 5.61 10.28 3.92
N ASN A 445 6.59 9.63 3.28
CA ASN A 445 7.42 8.63 3.95
C ASN A 445 8.13 9.19 5.18
N GLY A 446 8.53 10.47 5.16
CA GLY A 446 9.06 11.15 6.35
C GLY A 446 8.05 11.27 7.49
N ILE A 447 6.76 11.49 7.18
CA ILE A 447 5.68 11.52 8.19
C ILE A 447 5.40 10.10 8.73
N GLN A 448 5.48 9.07 7.90
CA GLN A 448 5.40 7.68 8.37
C GLN A 448 6.56 7.36 9.33
N ALA A 449 7.77 7.78 8.98
CA ALA A 449 8.95 7.60 9.82
C ALA A 449 8.82 8.34 11.16
N LEU A 450 8.32 9.57 11.13
CA LEU A 450 8.05 10.35 12.33
C LEU A 450 6.95 9.72 13.21
N ASP A 451 5.90 9.16 12.60
CA ASP A 451 4.84 8.42 13.32
C ASP A 451 5.41 7.15 13.98
N LEU A 452 6.23 6.38 13.24
CA LEU A 452 6.91 5.21 13.79
C LEU A 452 7.75 5.58 15.01
N VAL A 453 8.69 6.49 14.84
CA VAL A 453 9.66 6.81 15.91
C VAL A 453 9.01 7.56 17.05
N GLY A 454 8.22 8.61 16.76
CA GLY A 454 7.64 9.46 17.80
C GLY A 454 6.53 8.78 18.59
N ARG A 455 5.58 8.13 17.90
CA ARG A 455 4.38 7.58 18.53
C ARG A 455 4.51 6.10 18.88
N LYS A 456 5.12 5.28 18.01
CA LYS A 456 5.12 3.82 18.17
C LYS A 456 6.34 3.32 18.95
N ILE A 457 7.47 4.03 18.89
CA ILE A 457 8.68 3.67 19.63
C ILE A 457 8.78 4.50 20.92
N VAL A 458 8.98 5.82 20.80
CA VAL A 458 9.19 6.70 21.98
C VAL A 458 7.91 6.81 22.80
N GLY A 459 6.75 7.02 22.17
CA GLY A 459 5.47 7.17 22.84
C GLY A 459 5.01 5.94 23.62
N THR A 460 5.49 4.74 23.27
CA THR A 460 5.20 3.49 23.98
C THR A 460 6.36 3.00 24.85
N GLY A 461 7.46 3.76 24.94
CA GLY A 461 8.67 3.35 25.66
C GLY A 461 9.29 2.07 25.08
N GLY A 462 9.11 1.80 23.76
CA GLY A 462 9.59 0.60 23.08
C GLY A 462 8.69 -0.63 23.21
N ALA A 463 7.53 -0.54 23.87
CA ALA A 463 6.67 -1.72 24.10
C ALA A 463 6.21 -2.38 22.79
N PHE A 464 5.81 -1.59 21.79
CA PHE A 464 5.39 -2.13 20.49
C PHE A 464 6.55 -2.78 19.74
N TYR A 465 7.73 -2.15 19.78
CA TYR A 465 8.95 -2.72 19.21
C TYR A 465 9.26 -4.11 19.79
N ASN A 466 9.19 -4.23 21.10
CA ASN A 466 9.51 -5.49 21.78
C ASN A 466 8.59 -6.63 21.35
N LEU A 467 7.30 -6.37 21.06
CA LEU A 467 6.39 -7.41 20.55
C LEU A 467 6.92 -8.06 19.26
N PHE A 468 7.43 -7.25 18.34
CA PHE A 468 7.97 -7.75 17.07
C PHE A 468 9.36 -8.35 17.23
N ALA A 469 10.24 -7.70 17.98
CA ALA A 469 11.60 -8.20 18.26
C ALA A 469 11.59 -9.56 19.00
N ASP A 470 10.70 -9.72 19.97
CA ASP A 470 10.56 -10.98 20.73
C ASP A 470 10.04 -12.13 19.85
N GLU A 471 9.15 -11.83 18.89
CA GLU A 471 8.70 -12.81 17.91
C GLU A 471 9.87 -13.30 17.04
N ILE A 472 10.72 -12.39 16.56
CA ILE A 472 11.91 -12.75 15.80
C ILE A 472 12.89 -13.57 16.64
N ARG A 473 13.15 -13.18 17.91
CA ARG A 473 14.03 -13.92 18.82
C ARG A 473 13.50 -15.32 19.09
N HIS A 474 12.18 -15.46 19.31
CA HIS A 474 11.57 -16.77 19.47
C HIS A 474 11.79 -17.65 18.24
N PHE A 475 11.55 -17.12 17.05
CA PHE A 475 11.80 -17.82 15.79
C PHE A 475 13.24 -18.28 15.69
N THR A 476 14.22 -17.39 15.89
CA THR A 476 15.64 -17.72 15.74
C THR A 476 16.13 -18.72 16.79
N ALA A 477 15.58 -18.69 18.01
CA ALA A 477 15.90 -19.63 19.08
C ALA A 477 15.32 -21.03 18.86
N THR A 478 14.22 -21.15 18.12
CA THR A 478 13.51 -22.42 17.88
C THR A 478 13.74 -22.99 16.47
N ALA A 479 14.42 -22.24 15.61
CA ALA A 479 14.70 -22.66 14.23
C ALA A 479 15.68 -23.86 14.18
N SER A 480 15.52 -24.70 13.15
CA SER A 480 16.44 -25.79 12.86
C SER A 480 17.88 -25.27 12.65
N PRO A 481 18.91 -25.99 13.11
CA PRO A 481 20.32 -25.64 12.87
C PRO A 481 20.69 -25.44 11.39
N GLU A 482 19.98 -26.08 10.47
CA GLU A 482 20.16 -25.93 9.03
C GLU A 482 19.84 -24.51 8.53
N LEU A 483 19.08 -23.72 9.31
CA LEU A 483 18.79 -22.32 9.03
C LEU A 483 19.80 -21.33 9.62
N ALA A 484 20.90 -21.82 10.22
CA ALA A 484 21.88 -20.97 10.91
C ALA A 484 22.46 -19.85 10.01
N GLU A 485 22.60 -20.12 8.69
CA GLU A 485 23.06 -19.10 7.73
C GLU A 485 22.14 -17.88 7.63
N PHE A 486 20.85 -17.99 8.03
CA PHE A 486 19.88 -16.91 8.04
C PHE A 486 19.58 -16.41 9.46
N THR A 487 19.46 -17.33 10.43
CA THR A 487 19.08 -16.96 11.79
C THR A 487 20.18 -16.22 12.54
N GLN A 488 21.46 -16.52 12.28
CA GLN A 488 22.57 -15.81 12.91
C GLN A 488 22.62 -14.34 12.47
N PRO A 489 22.68 -14.01 11.16
CA PRO A 489 22.66 -12.60 10.72
C PRO A 489 21.37 -11.86 11.10
N LEU A 490 20.22 -12.56 11.19
CA LEU A 490 18.97 -11.99 11.66
C LEU A 490 19.06 -11.57 13.13
N ASN A 491 19.64 -12.40 14.00
CA ASN A 491 19.89 -12.06 15.41
C ASN A 491 20.81 -10.85 15.56
N ASP A 492 21.88 -10.78 14.76
CA ASP A 492 22.81 -9.66 14.76
C ASP A 492 22.12 -8.37 14.32
N ALA A 493 21.24 -8.45 13.34
CA ALA A 493 20.43 -7.31 12.87
C ALA A 493 19.39 -6.85 13.90
N VAL A 494 18.71 -7.77 14.59
CA VAL A 494 17.82 -7.43 15.71
C VAL A 494 18.60 -6.78 16.85
N THR A 495 19.78 -7.28 17.19
CA THR A 495 20.65 -6.68 18.21
C THR A 495 21.03 -5.24 17.82
N THR A 496 21.37 -4.98 16.56
CA THR A 496 21.61 -3.64 16.06
C THR A 496 20.39 -2.74 16.22
N LEU A 497 19.19 -3.24 15.92
CA LEU A 497 17.95 -2.47 16.06
C LEU A 497 17.58 -2.25 17.54
N ASP A 498 17.88 -3.18 18.44
CA ASP A 498 17.76 -3.02 19.89
C ASP A 498 18.62 -1.84 20.38
N GLU A 499 19.89 -1.81 19.96
CA GLU A 499 20.80 -0.72 20.31
C GLU A 499 20.30 0.65 19.80
N LEU A 500 19.78 0.70 18.56
CA LEU A 500 19.21 1.93 18.00
C LEU A 500 17.98 2.38 18.78
N THR A 501 17.10 1.43 19.13
CA THR A 501 15.88 1.69 19.91
C THR A 501 16.23 2.22 21.30
N ALA A 502 17.17 1.57 21.99
CA ALA A 502 17.64 2.01 23.32
C ALA A 502 18.31 3.39 23.26
N TRP A 503 19.17 3.63 22.26
CA TRP A 503 19.82 4.91 22.03
C TRP A 503 18.79 6.03 21.83
N LEU A 504 17.80 5.79 20.97
CA LEU A 504 16.75 6.74 20.65
C LEU A 504 15.89 7.07 21.87
N LEU A 505 15.44 6.04 22.62
CA LEU A 505 14.67 6.20 23.84
C LEU A 505 15.40 7.02 24.90
N ASP A 506 16.72 6.90 24.98
CA ASP A 506 17.52 7.70 25.91
C ASP A 506 17.72 9.16 25.43
N ARG A 507 18.07 9.34 24.16
CA ARG A 507 18.34 10.69 23.58
C ARG A 507 17.09 11.55 23.53
N ALA A 508 15.94 10.97 23.15
CA ALA A 508 14.67 11.68 23.02
C ALA A 508 14.17 12.29 24.34
N LYS A 509 14.61 11.78 25.51
CA LYS A 509 14.27 12.35 26.82
C LYS A 509 14.78 13.77 26.98
N ASN A 510 15.96 14.06 26.44
CA ASN A 510 16.67 15.32 26.62
C ASN A 510 16.55 16.26 25.40
N ASN A 511 16.33 15.71 24.22
CA ASN A 511 16.26 16.49 22.98
C ASN A 511 15.19 15.91 22.03
N PRO A 512 14.00 16.53 21.93
CA PRO A 512 12.95 16.08 21.03
C PRO A 512 13.35 16.07 19.54
N ASN A 513 14.35 16.84 19.12
CA ASN A 513 14.83 16.85 17.75
C ASN A 513 15.46 15.52 17.32
N GLU A 514 15.93 14.70 18.28
CA GLU A 514 16.47 13.38 18.00
C GLU A 514 15.42 12.45 17.37
N ILE A 515 14.14 12.63 17.70
CA ILE A 515 13.03 11.87 17.11
C ILE A 515 12.97 12.10 15.60
N GLY A 516 12.95 13.37 15.18
CA GLY A 516 12.89 13.72 13.77
C GLY A 516 14.19 13.39 13.02
N ALA A 517 15.33 13.64 13.66
CA ALA A 517 16.64 13.40 13.06
C ALA A 517 16.93 11.93 12.75
N ALA A 518 16.45 11.01 13.59
CA ALA A 518 16.66 9.58 13.43
C ALA A 518 15.59 8.88 12.59
N SER A 519 14.43 9.52 12.35
CA SER A 519 13.20 8.82 11.98
C SER A 519 13.30 8.05 10.65
N VAL A 520 13.86 8.65 9.60
CA VAL A 520 13.90 8.02 8.27
C VAL A 520 14.87 6.85 8.27
N GLU A 521 16.09 7.04 8.76
CA GLU A 521 17.11 6.00 8.81
C GLU A 521 16.71 4.85 9.76
N TYR A 522 16.04 5.17 10.88
CA TYR A 522 15.51 4.15 11.79
C TYR A 522 14.43 3.32 11.11
N LEU A 523 13.48 3.95 10.39
CA LEU A 523 12.44 3.23 9.64
C LEU A 523 13.05 2.32 8.58
N GLN A 524 14.06 2.81 7.84
CA GLN A 524 14.76 2.01 6.84
C GLN A 524 15.48 0.82 7.48
N ALA A 525 16.19 1.02 8.60
CA ALA A 525 16.84 -0.06 9.35
C ALA A 525 15.82 -1.09 9.83
N PHE A 526 14.69 -0.65 10.38
CA PHE A 526 13.59 -1.51 10.78
C PHE A 526 13.05 -2.33 9.60
N GLY A 527 12.83 -1.69 8.46
CA GLY A 527 12.36 -2.34 7.24
C GLY A 527 13.29 -3.46 6.76
N TYR A 528 14.60 -3.23 6.78
CA TYR A 528 15.59 -4.28 6.45
C TYR A 528 15.54 -5.45 7.42
N VAL A 529 15.36 -5.22 8.72
CA VAL A 529 15.21 -6.31 9.71
C VAL A 529 13.89 -7.06 9.50
N ALA A 530 12.79 -6.36 9.26
CA ALA A 530 11.50 -6.99 8.98
C ALA A 530 11.57 -7.89 7.73
N TYR A 531 12.20 -7.42 6.66
CA TYR A 531 12.40 -8.25 5.46
C TYR A 531 13.35 -9.43 5.70
N ALA A 532 14.39 -9.26 6.51
CA ALA A 532 15.27 -10.38 6.89
C ALA A 532 14.47 -11.47 7.61
N TYR A 533 13.54 -11.09 8.48
CA TYR A 533 12.64 -12.03 9.12
C TYR A 533 11.75 -12.74 8.09
N MET A 534 11.13 -12.01 7.16
CA MET A 534 10.33 -12.61 6.08
C MET A 534 11.16 -13.59 5.23
N TRP A 535 12.38 -13.22 4.87
CA TRP A 535 13.27 -14.10 4.10
C TRP A 535 13.70 -15.34 4.88
N ALA A 536 13.92 -15.23 6.19
CA ALA A 536 14.21 -16.39 7.03
C ALA A 536 13.00 -17.35 7.12
N LEU A 537 11.76 -16.83 7.19
CA LEU A 537 10.54 -17.63 7.14
C LEU A 537 10.36 -18.32 5.79
N MET A 538 10.58 -17.61 4.69
CA MET A 538 10.53 -18.18 3.33
C MET A 538 11.60 -19.23 3.11
N ALA A 539 12.83 -19.01 3.61
CA ALA A 539 13.91 -20.00 3.55
C ALA A 539 13.55 -21.26 4.35
N LYS A 540 12.93 -21.10 5.54
CA LYS A 540 12.41 -22.23 6.33
C LYS A 540 11.37 -23.04 5.53
N ALA A 541 10.41 -22.37 4.90
CA ALA A 541 9.36 -23.04 4.12
C ALA A 541 9.90 -23.77 2.88
N ALA A 542 11.03 -23.31 2.31
CA ALA A 542 11.68 -23.89 1.15
C ALA A 542 12.73 -24.97 1.50
N LEU A 543 13.14 -25.07 2.76
CA LEU A 543 14.21 -25.97 3.21
C LEU A 543 13.88 -27.44 2.91
N GLY A 544 14.84 -28.13 2.28
CA GLY A 544 14.72 -29.55 1.92
C GLY A 544 13.82 -29.85 0.71
N LYS A 545 13.33 -28.80 0.03
CA LYS A 545 12.49 -28.91 -1.17
C LYS A 545 13.21 -28.49 -2.46
N GLU A 546 14.45 -28.06 -2.38
CA GLU A 546 15.22 -27.45 -3.48
C GLU A 546 15.42 -28.40 -4.67
N ALA A 547 15.51 -29.72 -4.39
CA ALA A 547 15.62 -30.74 -5.43
C ALA A 547 14.28 -31.11 -6.09
N GLN A 548 13.15 -30.68 -5.52
CA GLN A 548 11.83 -31.02 -6.03
C GLN A 548 11.35 -30.03 -7.11
N ASP A 549 11.72 -28.74 -6.95
CA ASP A 549 11.29 -27.66 -7.82
C ASP A 549 12.31 -26.51 -7.75
N ASP A 550 12.75 -26.01 -8.91
CA ASP A 550 13.65 -24.85 -9.05
C ASP A 550 13.13 -23.61 -8.33
N PHE A 551 11.82 -23.52 -8.09
CA PHE A 551 11.21 -22.46 -7.31
C PHE A 551 11.80 -22.39 -5.90
N TYR A 552 11.91 -23.51 -5.19
CA TYR A 552 12.46 -23.54 -3.83
C TYR A 552 13.98 -23.26 -3.81
N ALA A 553 14.72 -23.78 -4.79
CA ALA A 553 16.13 -23.44 -4.95
C ALA A 553 16.32 -21.93 -5.21
N SER A 554 15.43 -21.31 -6.00
CA SER A 554 15.41 -19.86 -6.24
C SER A 554 15.12 -19.08 -4.96
N LYS A 555 14.22 -19.55 -4.09
CA LYS A 555 13.94 -18.92 -2.78
C LYS A 555 15.18 -18.91 -1.90
N GLN A 556 15.86 -20.05 -1.75
CA GLN A 556 17.11 -20.16 -0.99
C GLN A 556 18.20 -19.24 -1.54
N GLY A 557 18.38 -19.22 -2.87
CA GLY A 557 19.38 -18.37 -3.53
C GLY A 557 19.10 -16.88 -3.33
N THR A 558 17.82 -16.48 -3.40
CA THR A 558 17.41 -15.08 -3.20
C THR A 558 17.54 -14.67 -1.73
N ALA A 559 17.22 -15.56 -0.79
CA ALA A 559 17.46 -15.33 0.64
C ALA A 559 18.95 -15.08 0.92
N ARG A 560 19.85 -15.93 0.41
CA ARG A 560 21.30 -15.74 0.55
C ARG A 560 21.77 -14.41 -0.03
N PHE A 561 21.23 -14.01 -1.20
CA PHE A 561 21.53 -12.70 -1.77
C PHE A 561 21.05 -11.56 -0.86
N TYR A 562 19.85 -11.66 -0.31
CA TYR A 562 19.30 -10.66 0.60
C TYR A 562 20.20 -10.46 1.83
N PHE A 563 20.52 -11.54 2.51
CA PHE A 563 21.36 -11.49 3.72
C PHE A 563 22.80 -11.00 3.43
N ALA A 564 23.35 -11.37 2.27
CA ALA A 564 24.72 -10.99 1.91
C ALA A 564 24.85 -9.55 1.36
N ARG A 565 23.81 -9.01 0.72
CA ARG A 565 23.90 -7.77 -0.08
C ARG A 565 22.97 -6.65 0.34
N LEU A 566 21.80 -6.97 0.89
CA LEU A 566 20.79 -5.96 1.25
C LEU A 566 20.74 -5.71 2.75
N LEU A 567 20.68 -6.74 3.57
CA LEU A 567 20.67 -6.59 5.03
C LEU A 567 21.86 -5.76 5.56
N PRO A 568 23.09 -5.86 5.05
CA PRO A 568 24.22 -5.05 5.54
C PRO A 568 24.05 -3.54 5.42
N ARG A 569 23.06 -3.05 4.65
CA ARG A 569 22.72 -1.61 4.61
C ARG A 569 22.34 -1.06 5.99
N ILE A 570 21.90 -1.91 6.91
CA ILE A 570 21.58 -1.53 8.29
C ILE A 570 22.76 -0.89 9.03
N HIS A 571 24.00 -1.24 8.69
CA HIS A 571 25.18 -0.70 9.36
C HIS A 571 25.39 0.79 9.07
N SER A 572 25.21 1.22 7.82
CA SER A 572 25.30 2.64 7.46
C SER A 572 24.12 3.44 8.05
N LEU A 573 22.93 2.86 8.04
CA LEU A 573 21.74 3.48 8.65
C LEU A 573 21.93 3.65 10.17
N SER A 574 22.49 2.63 10.84
CA SER A 574 22.81 2.69 12.27
C SER A 574 23.79 3.82 12.58
N ALA A 575 24.81 4.00 11.76
CA ALA A 575 25.76 5.11 11.93
C ALA A 575 25.09 6.47 11.77
N SER A 576 24.19 6.61 10.78
CA SER A 576 23.42 7.85 10.55
C SER A 576 22.48 8.18 11.69
N VAL A 577 21.73 7.20 12.21
CA VAL A 577 20.87 7.37 13.40
C VAL A 577 21.69 7.90 14.59
N LYS A 578 22.82 7.23 14.88
CA LYS A 578 23.70 7.56 16.01
C LYS A 578 24.46 8.90 15.84
N ALA A 579 24.46 9.48 14.64
CA ALA A 579 25.03 10.82 14.42
C ALA A 579 24.24 11.92 15.15
N GLY A 580 22.98 11.68 15.47
CA GLY A 580 22.14 12.60 16.23
C GLY A 580 21.69 13.83 15.44
N SER A 581 20.98 14.73 16.12
CA SER A 581 20.35 15.90 15.49
C SER A 581 21.30 17.09 15.24
N GLU A 582 22.44 17.14 15.89
CA GLU A 582 23.33 18.33 15.85
C GLU A 582 23.73 18.74 14.43
N SER A 583 24.05 17.74 13.57
CA SER A 583 24.46 17.99 12.18
C SER A 583 23.36 18.61 11.31
N LEU A 584 22.09 18.43 11.65
CA LEU A 584 20.95 18.98 10.93
C LEU A 584 20.71 20.47 11.22
N PHE A 585 21.25 20.98 12.31
CA PHE A 585 21.09 22.36 12.78
C PHE A 585 22.36 23.18 12.73
N LEU A 586 23.35 22.75 11.92
CA LEU A 586 24.59 23.48 11.72
C LEU A 586 24.40 24.76 10.90
N LEU A 587 23.39 24.78 10.02
CA LEU A 587 23.06 25.91 9.17
C LEU A 587 21.81 26.61 9.68
N ASP A 588 21.85 27.95 9.71
CA ASP A 588 20.64 28.76 9.89
C ASP A 588 19.77 28.72 8.61
N ALA A 589 18.46 28.96 8.76
CA ALA A 589 17.52 28.91 7.62
C ALA A 589 17.93 29.85 6.45
N ALA A 590 18.61 30.94 6.73
CA ALA A 590 19.09 31.87 5.71
C ALA A 590 20.31 31.36 4.92
N GLN A 591 20.92 30.23 5.32
CA GLN A 591 22.10 29.64 4.67
C GLN A 591 21.73 28.50 3.70
N PHE A 592 20.44 28.12 3.61
CA PHE A 592 19.89 27.27 2.58
C PHE A 592 19.43 28.12 1.39
#